data_35a7005bcc53281c581e34306a0166a4
#
_entry.id   35a7005bcc53281c581e34306a0166a4
#
_cell.length_a   1.000
_cell.length_b   1.000
_cell.length_c   1.000
_cell.angle_alpha   90.00
_cell.angle_beta   90.00
_cell.angle_gamma   90.00
#
_symmetry.space_group_name_H-M   'P 1'
#
loop_
_entity.id
_entity.type
_entity.pdbx_description
1 polymer ?
#
loop_
_entity_poly.entity_id
_entity_poly.type
_entity_poly.pdbx_seq_one_letter_code
_entity_poly.pdbx_strand_id
1 'polypeptide(L)'
;MRNCTITRVFHPIGQGAFYSETYDTGTVQCNIVYDCGVMRKLKKANLVVEKSFKSGSVIDILFISHFDFDHISKIDELKKHFAIKTCVLPLLYQEQKEIMKAFYHSLNQTSMIDLIDHPQAYFGDETQIIYVISADDQDKNDDNDNRNPLSELSYDFQESHFKSQNGKSVDSGTKIKSGTRIAINEDWNYVPYNINYDKRNAELKKLFDTPQDGKTLDFSKFKTSINYAINNRQQIKKIYDKLEGGINVNSMLLYSGPKENSNEMFSLQVHTDWYGHRCYAPFSLSPPRDLDNIAACIFTGDTDFHVVDIKKIFQKYWKYVGTIQLPHHGSEKSFDLSFINDNRGRIFPVSYGKTNSYGHPASSVITAIISRGSCIVDVNEDEETRYTQIITPTENKAAKYF
;
A
#
# COMPACT_ATOMS: atom_id res chain seq x y z
N MET A 1 -7.71 18.36 -24.67
CA MET A 1 -7.03 17.96 -23.40
C MET A 1 -8.09 17.83 -22.35
N ARG A 2 -8.21 16.68 -21.70
CA ARG A 2 -9.10 16.54 -20.55
C ARG A 2 -8.37 17.20 -19.36
N ASN A 3 -8.95 18.24 -18.79
CA ASN A 3 -8.46 18.83 -17.56
C ASN A 3 -8.64 17.77 -16.46
N CYS A 4 -7.58 17.10 -16.05
CA CYS A 4 -7.61 16.25 -14.87
C CYS A 4 -6.51 16.65 -13.91
N THR A 5 -6.79 16.53 -12.63
CA THR A 5 -5.81 16.72 -11.56
C THR A 5 -5.82 15.50 -10.68
N ILE A 6 -4.64 14.99 -10.36
CA ILE A 6 -4.50 13.93 -9.38
C ILE A 6 -3.81 14.52 -8.16
N THR A 7 -4.48 14.45 -7.02
CA THR A 7 -3.93 14.88 -5.73
C THR A 7 -3.58 13.62 -4.94
N ARG A 8 -2.28 13.38 -4.72
CA ARG A 8 -1.76 12.28 -3.91
C ARG A 8 -1.33 12.79 -2.55
N VAL A 9 -1.78 12.12 -1.49
CA VAL A 9 -1.50 12.53 -0.11
C VAL A 9 -0.93 11.35 0.68
N PHE A 10 0.21 11.60 1.34
CA PHE A 10 0.76 10.76 2.39
C PHE A 10 0.31 11.38 3.71
N HIS A 11 -0.62 10.70 4.41
CA HIS A 11 -1.28 11.26 5.58
C HIS A 11 -0.42 11.14 6.84
N PRO A 12 -0.43 12.15 7.74
CA PRO A 12 0.38 12.19 8.95
C PRO A 12 -0.21 11.30 10.05
N ILE A 13 -0.15 9.98 9.85
CA ILE A 13 -0.75 9.00 10.75
C ILE A 13 0.23 8.41 11.78
N GLY A 14 1.54 8.63 11.58
CA GLY A 14 2.60 8.10 12.44
C GLY A 14 3.10 6.73 11.97
N GLN A 15 3.39 5.82 12.94
CA GLN A 15 3.82 4.45 12.63
C GLN A 15 2.67 3.66 12.03
N GLY A 16 2.59 3.64 10.72
CA GLY A 16 1.55 2.97 9.94
C GLY A 16 1.47 3.51 8.54
N ALA A 17 0.44 3.08 7.82
CA ALA A 17 0.23 3.43 6.43
C ALA A 17 -1.17 4.02 6.21
N PHE A 18 -1.22 5.20 5.63
CA PHE A 18 -2.44 5.79 5.11
C PHE A 18 -2.10 6.74 3.97
N TYR A 19 -2.44 6.32 2.76
CA TYR A 19 -2.18 7.09 1.55
C TYR A 19 -3.46 7.22 0.73
N SER A 20 -3.65 8.36 0.09
CA SER A 20 -4.81 8.57 -0.77
C SER A 20 -4.44 9.25 -2.08
N GLU A 21 -5.26 9.03 -3.09
CA GLU A 21 -5.27 9.77 -4.34
C GLU A 21 -6.69 10.19 -4.67
N THR A 22 -6.84 11.44 -5.11
CA THR A 22 -8.08 11.94 -5.68
C THR A 22 -7.82 12.28 -7.14
N TYR A 23 -8.48 11.56 -8.03
CA TYR A 23 -8.52 11.85 -9.46
C TYR A 23 -9.74 12.76 -9.71
N ASP A 24 -9.52 13.95 -10.24
CA ASP A 24 -10.55 14.97 -10.41
C ASP A 24 -10.51 15.55 -11.84
N THR A 25 -11.62 15.46 -12.55
CA THR A 25 -11.82 16.07 -13.89
C THR A 25 -12.60 17.37 -13.84
N GLY A 26 -12.98 17.84 -12.66
CA GLY A 26 -13.92 18.93 -12.45
C GLY A 26 -15.40 18.51 -12.53
N THR A 27 -15.71 17.41 -13.19
CA THR A 27 -17.08 16.85 -13.29
C THR A 27 -17.22 15.50 -12.62
N VAL A 28 -16.13 14.74 -12.53
CA VAL A 28 -16.05 13.41 -11.91
C VAL A 28 -14.88 13.40 -10.95
N GLN A 29 -15.10 12.89 -9.76
CA GLN A 29 -14.07 12.69 -8.75
C GLN A 29 -14.02 11.22 -8.36
N CYS A 30 -12.83 10.66 -8.30
CA CYS A 30 -12.57 9.30 -7.84
C CYS A 30 -11.55 9.33 -6.71
N ASN A 31 -11.91 8.78 -5.56
CA ASN A 31 -11.08 8.74 -4.38
C ASN A 31 -10.55 7.34 -4.15
N ILE A 32 -9.25 7.22 -4.10
CA ILE A 32 -8.52 5.97 -3.94
C ILE A 32 -7.75 6.02 -2.64
N VAL A 33 -7.75 4.93 -1.89
CA VAL A 33 -6.99 4.76 -0.67
C VAL A 33 -6.08 3.55 -0.80
N TYR A 34 -4.86 3.66 -0.33
CA TYR A 34 -3.94 2.55 -0.13
C TYR A 34 -3.57 2.48 1.34
N ASP A 35 -4.03 1.40 1.99
CA ASP A 35 -3.96 1.15 3.42
C ASP A 35 -4.63 2.23 4.30
N CYS A 36 -5.01 1.86 5.51
CA CYS A 36 -5.45 2.80 6.53
C CYS A 36 -5.23 2.18 7.91
N GLY A 37 -4.05 2.43 8.48
CA GLY A 37 -3.69 1.84 9.76
C GLY A 37 -2.63 2.62 10.52
N VAL A 38 -2.52 2.32 11.81
CA VAL A 38 -1.49 2.84 12.71
C VAL A 38 -1.23 1.87 13.84
N MET A 39 0.05 1.67 14.20
CA MET A 39 0.46 0.74 15.26
C MET A 39 -0.11 1.11 16.64
N ARG A 40 -0.20 2.39 16.96
CA ARG A 40 -0.67 2.88 18.25
C ARG A 40 -2.06 3.50 18.15
N LYS A 41 -2.90 3.27 19.17
CA LYS A 41 -4.22 3.91 19.28
C LYS A 41 -4.09 5.39 19.61
N LEU A 42 -3.78 6.22 18.63
CA LEU A 42 -3.70 7.67 18.77
C LEU A 42 -5.06 8.29 18.39
N LYS A 43 -5.63 9.12 19.28
CA LYS A 43 -6.85 9.88 18.97
C LYS A 43 -6.66 10.80 17.74
N LYS A 44 -5.46 11.36 17.59
CA LYS A 44 -5.10 12.16 16.40
C LYS A 44 -5.26 11.40 15.09
N ALA A 45 -4.94 10.10 15.06
CA ALA A 45 -5.08 9.29 13.85
C ALA A 45 -6.54 9.20 13.37
N ASN A 46 -7.52 9.14 14.28
CA ASN A 46 -8.94 9.16 13.89
C ASN A 46 -9.32 10.49 13.23
N LEU A 47 -8.81 11.62 13.74
CA LEU A 47 -9.05 12.94 13.11
C LEU A 47 -8.38 13.06 11.74
N VAL A 48 -7.22 12.45 11.55
CA VAL A 48 -6.54 12.39 10.25
C VAL A 48 -7.42 11.64 9.25
N VAL A 49 -7.97 10.49 9.65
CA VAL A 49 -8.88 9.69 8.81
C VAL A 49 -10.17 10.48 8.51
N GLU A 50 -10.84 11.03 9.51
CA GLU A 50 -12.07 11.81 9.36
C GLU A 50 -11.91 12.98 8.37
N LYS A 51 -10.75 13.67 8.44
CA LYS A 51 -10.45 14.86 7.62
C LYS A 51 -9.75 14.55 6.29
N SER A 52 -9.55 13.28 5.96
CA SER A 52 -8.81 12.90 4.74
C SER A 52 -9.52 13.30 3.45
N PHE A 53 -10.85 13.30 3.45
CA PHE A 53 -11.69 13.74 2.36
C PHE A 53 -12.79 14.67 2.86
N LYS A 54 -13.48 15.33 1.93
CA LYS A 54 -14.66 16.15 2.25
C LYS A 54 -15.77 15.28 2.83
N SER A 55 -16.54 15.82 3.77
CA SER A 55 -17.74 15.13 4.29
C SER A 55 -18.68 14.74 3.18
N GLY A 56 -19.18 13.51 3.21
CA GLY A 56 -20.04 12.94 2.17
C GLY A 56 -19.31 12.40 0.94
N SER A 57 -17.97 12.46 0.92
CA SER A 57 -17.18 11.78 -0.11
C SER A 57 -17.35 10.25 -0.02
N VAL A 58 -17.14 9.60 -1.14
CA VAL A 58 -17.09 8.14 -1.27
C VAL A 58 -15.65 7.74 -1.55
N ILE A 59 -15.22 6.61 -1.02
CA ILE A 59 -13.98 5.94 -1.41
C ILE A 59 -14.33 4.95 -2.50
N ASP A 60 -13.90 5.25 -3.70
CA ASP A 60 -14.18 4.43 -4.87
C ASP A 60 -13.40 3.12 -4.82
N ILE A 61 -12.11 3.19 -4.47
CA ILE A 61 -11.27 2.01 -4.38
C ILE A 61 -10.39 2.09 -3.12
N LEU A 62 -10.49 1.07 -2.27
CA LEU A 62 -9.56 0.81 -1.18
C LEU A 62 -8.65 -0.34 -1.57
N PHE A 63 -7.36 -0.11 -1.65
CA PHE A 63 -6.33 -1.15 -1.75
C PHE A 63 -5.80 -1.47 -0.36
N ILE A 64 -5.74 -2.75 -0.01
CA ILE A 64 -5.08 -3.24 1.20
C ILE A 64 -3.80 -3.96 0.78
N SER A 65 -2.64 -3.44 1.22
CA SER A 65 -1.36 -4.05 0.89
C SER A 65 -1.20 -5.41 1.56
N HIS A 66 -1.50 -5.44 2.83
CA HIS A 66 -1.47 -6.62 3.68
C HIS A 66 -2.28 -6.38 4.96
N PHE A 67 -2.38 -7.40 5.81
CA PHE A 67 -3.29 -7.36 6.96
C PHE A 67 -2.57 -7.13 8.30
N ASP A 68 -1.41 -6.49 8.33
CA ASP A 68 -0.78 -6.12 9.58
C ASP A 68 -1.48 -4.92 10.23
N PHE A 69 -1.44 -4.87 11.55
CA PHE A 69 -2.28 -3.94 12.33
C PHE A 69 -2.06 -2.48 11.97
N ASP A 70 -0.84 -2.08 11.69
CA ASP A 70 -0.48 -0.73 11.29
C ASP A 70 -0.86 -0.35 9.86
N HIS A 71 -1.38 -1.30 9.08
CA HIS A 71 -1.91 -1.07 7.73
C HIS A 71 -3.44 -1.11 7.67
N ILE A 72 -4.12 -1.79 8.62
CA ILE A 72 -5.58 -1.97 8.55
C ILE A 72 -6.35 -1.45 9.76
N SER A 73 -5.69 -1.09 10.86
CA SER A 73 -6.33 -0.79 12.15
C SER A 73 -7.27 0.42 12.15
N LYS A 74 -7.28 1.23 11.10
CA LYS A 74 -8.14 2.40 10.94
C LYS A 74 -9.21 2.25 9.86
N ILE A 75 -9.34 1.07 9.25
CA ILE A 75 -10.39 0.82 8.26
C ILE A 75 -11.78 0.95 8.88
N ASP A 76 -11.99 0.51 10.13
CA ASP A 76 -13.25 0.73 10.84
C ASP A 76 -13.56 2.22 11.01
N GLU A 77 -12.55 3.05 11.28
CA GLU A 77 -12.72 4.50 11.36
C GLU A 77 -13.04 5.11 9.98
N LEU A 78 -12.34 4.64 8.93
CA LEU A 78 -12.57 5.07 7.56
C LEU A 78 -14.02 4.78 7.12
N LYS A 79 -14.54 3.59 7.42
CA LYS A 79 -15.93 3.17 7.12
C LYS A 79 -16.99 3.99 7.86
N LYS A 80 -16.68 4.58 9.02
CA LYS A 80 -17.63 5.45 9.74
C LYS A 80 -17.89 6.75 9.00
N HIS A 81 -16.88 7.25 8.30
CA HIS A 81 -16.93 8.56 7.65
C HIS A 81 -17.20 8.47 6.16
N PHE A 82 -16.81 7.37 5.50
CA PHE A 82 -16.85 7.23 4.05
C PHE A 82 -17.39 5.86 3.63
N ALA A 83 -18.34 5.85 2.69
CA ALA A 83 -18.75 4.62 2.03
C ALA A 83 -17.62 4.13 1.12
N ILE A 84 -17.32 2.83 1.18
CA ILE A 84 -16.30 2.18 0.35
C ILE A 84 -17.01 1.36 -0.72
N LYS A 85 -16.76 1.67 -2.00
CA LYS A 85 -17.42 1.00 -3.12
C LYS A 85 -16.73 -0.27 -3.57
N THR A 86 -15.40 -0.25 -3.62
CA THR A 86 -14.62 -1.43 -4.00
C THR A 86 -13.43 -1.60 -3.04
N CYS A 87 -13.18 -2.82 -2.62
CA CYS A 87 -11.98 -3.18 -1.87
C CYS A 87 -11.15 -4.20 -2.65
N VAL A 88 -9.89 -3.89 -2.89
CA VAL A 88 -8.91 -4.74 -3.57
C VAL A 88 -7.89 -5.23 -2.55
N LEU A 89 -7.82 -6.54 -2.34
CA LEU A 89 -6.97 -7.14 -1.31
C LEU A 89 -6.15 -8.32 -1.85
N PRO A 90 -5.01 -8.63 -1.21
CA PRO A 90 -4.26 -9.82 -1.56
C PRO A 90 -5.07 -11.08 -1.22
N LEU A 91 -5.06 -12.05 -2.13
CA LEU A 91 -5.65 -13.35 -1.85
C LEU A 91 -4.81 -14.07 -0.79
N LEU A 92 -5.40 -14.37 0.35
CA LEU A 92 -4.81 -15.20 1.39
C LEU A 92 -5.27 -16.65 1.25
N TYR A 93 -4.32 -17.57 1.41
CA TYR A 93 -4.63 -19.00 1.52
C TYR A 93 -5.04 -19.37 2.95
N GLN A 94 -5.71 -20.52 3.09
CA GLN A 94 -6.28 -20.95 4.37
C GLN A 94 -5.27 -20.96 5.52
N GLU A 95 -4.06 -21.47 5.29
CA GLU A 95 -3.00 -21.49 6.33
C GLU A 95 -2.58 -20.08 6.78
N GLN A 96 -2.50 -19.14 5.85
CA GLN A 96 -2.16 -17.74 6.16
C GLN A 96 -3.26 -17.09 7.00
N LYS A 97 -4.53 -17.31 6.63
CA LYS A 97 -5.69 -16.83 7.41
C LYS A 97 -5.69 -17.40 8.83
N GLU A 98 -5.40 -18.68 8.99
CA GLU A 98 -5.34 -19.35 10.32
C GLU A 98 -4.25 -18.73 11.21
N ILE A 99 -3.06 -18.50 10.67
CA ILE A 99 -1.96 -17.85 11.40
C ILE A 99 -2.38 -16.45 11.85
N MET A 100 -2.91 -15.64 10.95
CA MET A 100 -3.30 -14.26 11.24
C MET A 100 -4.44 -14.20 12.26
N LYS A 101 -5.46 -15.03 12.12
CA LYS A 101 -6.56 -15.13 13.07
C LYS A 101 -6.07 -15.49 14.47
N ALA A 102 -5.16 -16.46 14.58
CA ALA A 102 -4.59 -16.85 15.85
C ALA A 102 -3.83 -15.68 16.53
N PHE A 103 -3.08 -14.90 15.76
CA PHE A 103 -2.44 -13.68 16.28
C PHE A 103 -3.47 -12.66 16.74
N TYR A 104 -4.46 -12.31 15.92
CA TYR A 104 -5.46 -11.30 16.28
C TYR A 104 -6.32 -11.72 17.46
N HIS A 105 -6.65 -13.00 17.61
CA HIS A 105 -7.28 -13.53 18.81
C HIS A 105 -6.38 -13.35 20.04
N SER A 106 -5.09 -13.65 19.93
CA SER A 106 -4.15 -13.48 21.04
C SER A 106 -3.99 -12.01 21.47
N LEU A 107 -4.12 -11.07 20.52
CA LEU A 107 -4.02 -9.63 20.74
C LEU A 107 -5.36 -8.98 21.13
N ASN A 108 -6.46 -9.75 21.17
CA ASN A 108 -7.83 -9.27 21.41
C ASN A 108 -8.30 -8.20 20.40
N GLN A 109 -7.97 -8.42 19.11
CA GLN A 109 -8.31 -7.54 17.98
C GLN A 109 -9.30 -8.23 17.04
N THR A 110 -10.51 -8.48 17.52
CA THR A 110 -11.50 -9.33 16.80
C THR A 110 -12.04 -8.70 15.52
N SER A 111 -12.13 -7.38 15.41
CA SER A 111 -12.58 -6.71 14.18
C SER A 111 -11.71 -7.02 12.97
N MET A 112 -10.41 -7.25 13.19
CA MET A 112 -9.49 -7.62 12.12
C MET A 112 -9.72 -9.04 11.60
N ILE A 113 -10.27 -9.91 12.45
CA ILE A 113 -10.59 -11.30 12.08
C ILE A 113 -11.71 -11.34 11.05
N ASP A 114 -12.74 -10.52 11.24
CA ASP A 114 -13.86 -10.43 10.31
C ASP A 114 -13.41 -9.92 8.94
N LEU A 115 -12.50 -8.94 8.91
CA LEU A 115 -11.90 -8.46 7.67
C LEU A 115 -11.12 -9.56 6.92
N ILE A 116 -10.38 -10.42 7.65
CA ILE A 116 -9.55 -11.49 7.06
C ILE A 116 -10.40 -12.65 6.58
N ASP A 117 -11.38 -13.06 7.37
CA ASP A 117 -12.14 -14.29 7.16
C ASP A 117 -13.33 -14.07 6.22
N HIS A 118 -14.04 -12.97 6.44
CA HIS A 118 -15.30 -12.63 5.78
C HIS A 118 -15.34 -11.18 5.28
N PRO A 119 -14.43 -10.77 4.37
CA PRO A 119 -14.33 -9.38 3.94
C PRO A 119 -15.64 -8.84 3.34
N GLN A 120 -16.43 -9.68 2.65
CA GLN A 120 -17.74 -9.25 2.15
C GLN A 120 -18.68 -8.85 3.30
N ALA A 121 -18.78 -9.66 4.34
CA ALA A 121 -19.61 -9.35 5.51
C ALA A 121 -19.07 -8.15 6.29
N TYR A 122 -17.73 -8.01 6.36
CA TYR A 122 -17.07 -6.88 7.03
C TYR A 122 -17.35 -5.55 6.32
N PHE A 123 -17.27 -5.49 4.99
CA PHE A 123 -17.53 -4.27 4.23
C PHE A 123 -19.01 -4.05 3.92
N GLY A 124 -19.83 -5.10 3.88
CA GLY A 124 -21.24 -5.08 3.48
C GLY A 124 -21.44 -5.42 2.00
N ASP A 125 -22.69 -5.71 1.65
CA ASP A 125 -23.07 -6.20 0.30
C ASP A 125 -22.88 -5.15 -0.81
N GLU A 126 -22.90 -3.87 -0.44
CA GLU A 126 -22.70 -2.75 -1.37
C GLU A 126 -21.23 -2.53 -1.79
N THR A 127 -20.30 -3.22 -1.13
CA THR A 127 -18.87 -3.12 -1.45
C THR A 127 -18.45 -4.30 -2.32
N GLN A 128 -17.91 -4.01 -3.50
CA GLN A 128 -17.32 -5.01 -4.36
C GLN A 128 -15.97 -5.47 -3.82
N ILE A 129 -15.75 -6.77 -3.65
CA ILE A 129 -14.49 -7.35 -3.18
C ILE A 129 -13.73 -7.97 -4.36
N ILE A 130 -12.48 -7.57 -4.56
CA ILE A 130 -11.58 -8.10 -5.59
C ILE A 130 -10.33 -8.65 -4.93
N TYR A 131 -9.95 -9.87 -5.30
CA TYR A 131 -8.76 -10.53 -4.79
C TYR A 131 -7.63 -10.53 -5.82
N VAL A 132 -6.42 -10.16 -5.41
CA VAL A 132 -5.22 -10.24 -6.25
C VAL A 132 -4.44 -11.51 -5.92
N ILE A 133 -4.33 -12.41 -6.89
CA ILE A 133 -3.58 -13.66 -6.76
C ILE A 133 -2.09 -13.36 -6.67
N SER A 134 -1.35 -14.09 -5.82
CA SER A 134 0.11 -13.96 -5.76
C SER A 134 0.76 -14.29 -7.12
N ALA A 135 1.81 -13.57 -7.45
CA ALA A 135 2.55 -13.78 -8.70
C ALA A 135 3.12 -15.22 -8.81
N ASP A 136 3.54 -15.78 -7.68
CA ASP A 136 4.12 -17.14 -7.62
C ASP A 136 3.09 -18.25 -7.87
N ASP A 137 1.80 -17.94 -7.75
CA ASP A 137 0.71 -18.90 -7.88
C ASP A 137 -0.11 -18.75 -9.17
N GLN A 138 0.27 -17.80 -10.03
CA GLN A 138 -0.46 -17.54 -11.30
C GLN A 138 -0.43 -18.71 -12.27
N ASP A 139 0.62 -19.52 -12.21
CA ASP A 139 0.82 -20.68 -13.10
C ASP A 139 0.28 -22.00 -12.50
N LYS A 140 -0.13 -21.99 -11.24
CA LYS A 140 -0.80 -23.12 -10.62
C LYS A 140 -2.28 -23.08 -11.03
N ASN A 141 -2.59 -23.68 -12.17
CA ASN A 141 -3.96 -23.83 -12.66
C ASN A 141 -4.79 -24.58 -11.61
N ASP A 142 -5.71 -23.89 -10.97
CA ASP A 142 -6.84 -24.51 -10.33
C ASP A 142 -7.78 -24.98 -11.47
N ASP A 143 -7.70 -26.25 -11.83
CA ASP A 143 -8.47 -26.89 -12.93
C ASP A 143 -9.99 -26.80 -12.75
N ASN A 144 -10.48 -26.22 -11.67
CA ASN A 144 -11.90 -26.09 -11.33
C ASN A 144 -12.52 -24.71 -11.54
N ASP A 145 -11.74 -23.65 -11.83
CA ASP A 145 -12.31 -22.34 -12.12
C ASP A 145 -12.07 -21.97 -13.60
N ASN A 146 -13.03 -22.33 -14.46
CA ASN A 146 -13.02 -22.14 -15.92
C ASN A 146 -12.98 -20.65 -16.37
N ARG A 147 -12.70 -19.71 -15.47
CA ARG A 147 -12.58 -18.28 -15.78
C ARG A 147 -11.11 -17.89 -15.81
N ASN A 148 -10.58 -17.66 -17.02
CA ASN A 148 -9.28 -17.03 -17.19
C ASN A 148 -9.24 -15.72 -16.38
N PRO A 149 -8.28 -15.55 -15.44
CA PRO A 149 -8.16 -14.33 -14.68
C PRO A 149 -8.05 -13.11 -15.60
N LEU A 150 -8.78 -12.05 -15.28
CA LEU A 150 -8.82 -10.83 -16.08
C LEU A 150 -7.44 -10.15 -16.07
N SER A 151 -7.00 -9.70 -17.23
CA SER A 151 -5.74 -8.96 -17.41
C SER A 151 -5.91 -7.45 -17.34
N GLU A 152 -7.13 -6.98 -17.48
CA GLU A 152 -7.48 -5.55 -17.46
C GLU A 152 -8.90 -5.35 -16.95
N LEU A 153 -9.05 -4.33 -16.10
CA LEU A 153 -10.31 -3.83 -15.59
C LEU A 153 -10.41 -2.33 -15.89
N SER A 154 -11.63 -1.82 -16.03
CA SER A 154 -11.91 -0.38 -16.03
C SER A 154 -12.86 -0.04 -14.89
N TYR A 155 -12.69 1.13 -14.29
CA TYR A 155 -13.61 1.62 -13.28
C TYR A 155 -14.73 2.44 -13.94
N ASP A 156 -15.96 2.06 -13.68
CA ASP A 156 -17.14 2.80 -14.14
C ASP A 156 -17.58 3.80 -13.08
N PHE A 157 -17.42 5.09 -13.37
CA PHE A 157 -17.78 6.17 -12.45
C PHE A 157 -19.29 6.34 -12.23
N GLN A 158 -20.13 5.88 -13.14
CA GLN A 158 -21.58 6.00 -13.00
C GLN A 158 -22.13 4.92 -12.07
N GLU A 159 -21.62 3.72 -12.25
CA GLU A 159 -22.07 2.55 -11.49
C GLU A 159 -21.17 2.28 -10.26
N SER A 160 -20.04 2.98 -10.14
CA SER A 160 -19.08 2.87 -9.04
C SER A 160 -18.57 1.45 -8.79
N HIS A 161 -18.28 0.70 -9.87
CA HIS A 161 -17.71 -0.63 -9.80
C HIS A 161 -16.81 -0.97 -11.00
N PHE A 162 -16.11 -2.09 -10.93
CA PHE A 162 -15.25 -2.55 -12.02
C PHE A 162 -16.02 -3.23 -13.13
N LYS A 163 -15.60 -2.95 -14.37
CA LYS A 163 -15.99 -3.64 -15.59
C LYS A 163 -14.80 -4.35 -16.22
N SER A 164 -15.06 -5.51 -16.81
CA SER A 164 -14.10 -6.21 -17.65
C SER A 164 -13.92 -5.50 -18.99
N GLN A 165 -12.88 -5.88 -19.76
CA GLN A 165 -12.63 -5.35 -21.11
C GLN A 165 -13.85 -5.41 -22.05
N ASN A 166 -14.74 -6.38 -21.84
CA ASN A 166 -15.95 -6.54 -22.62
C ASN A 166 -17.12 -5.70 -22.09
N GLY A 167 -16.89 -4.77 -21.17
CA GLY A 167 -17.90 -3.91 -20.57
C GLY A 167 -18.87 -4.59 -19.62
N LYS A 168 -18.64 -5.87 -19.27
CA LYS A 168 -19.46 -6.59 -18.29
C LYS A 168 -19.03 -6.22 -16.88
N SER A 169 -20.01 -6.06 -15.99
CA SER A 169 -19.78 -5.91 -14.56
C SER A 169 -19.00 -7.10 -14.02
N VAL A 170 -18.10 -6.82 -13.10
CA VAL A 170 -17.27 -7.84 -12.43
C VAL A 170 -17.93 -8.18 -11.09
N ASP A 171 -18.16 -9.45 -10.83
CA ASP A 171 -18.79 -9.91 -9.60
C ASP A 171 -17.88 -9.70 -8.38
N SER A 172 -18.46 -9.45 -7.22
CA SER A 172 -17.73 -9.49 -5.95
C SER A 172 -17.15 -10.89 -5.71
N GLY A 173 -15.95 -10.94 -5.14
CA GLY A 173 -15.21 -12.20 -4.96
C GLY A 173 -14.32 -12.58 -6.16
N THR A 174 -14.35 -11.80 -7.24
CA THR A 174 -13.52 -12.06 -8.42
C THR A 174 -12.03 -12.02 -8.07
N LYS A 175 -11.29 -12.97 -8.63
CA LYS A 175 -9.83 -13.07 -8.52
C LYS A 175 -9.19 -12.50 -9.78
N ILE A 176 -8.20 -11.62 -9.61
CA ILE A 176 -7.39 -11.06 -10.70
C ILE A 176 -5.92 -11.43 -10.54
N LYS A 177 -5.17 -11.43 -11.63
CA LYS A 177 -3.73 -11.70 -11.61
C LYS A 177 -2.95 -10.50 -11.06
N SER A 178 -1.81 -10.76 -10.43
CA SER A 178 -0.79 -9.73 -10.19
C SER A 178 -0.37 -9.10 -11.53
N GLY A 179 -0.29 -7.76 -11.54
CA GLY A 179 -0.02 -7.02 -12.79
C GLY A 179 -1.26 -6.71 -13.63
N THR A 180 -2.48 -7.10 -13.20
CA THR A 180 -3.72 -6.67 -13.84
C THR A 180 -3.82 -5.14 -13.83
N ARG A 181 -4.09 -4.56 -14.97
CA ARG A 181 -4.27 -3.13 -15.12
C ARG A 181 -5.69 -2.72 -14.72
N ILE A 182 -5.81 -1.80 -13.81
CA ILE A 182 -7.07 -1.15 -13.40
C ILE A 182 -7.06 0.26 -13.97
N ALA A 183 -7.77 0.48 -15.08
CA ALA A 183 -7.85 1.77 -15.73
C ALA A 183 -8.90 2.65 -15.06
N ILE A 184 -8.50 3.85 -14.65
CA ILE A 184 -9.42 4.89 -14.19
C ILE A 184 -9.90 5.72 -15.39
N ASN A 185 -9.03 5.91 -16.35
CA ASN A 185 -9.33 6.51 -17.64
C ASN A 185 -8.37 5.99 -18.72
N GLU A 186 -8.32 6.66 -19.87
CA GLU A 186 -7.44 6.29 -20.96
C GLU A 186 -5.95 6.43 -20.63
N ASP A 187 -5.59 7.28 -19.66
CA ASP A 187 -4.20 7.68 -19.40
C ASP A 187 -3.65 7.27 -18.05
N TRP A 188 -4.52 7.01 -17.04
CA TRP A 188 -4.10 6.70 -15.67
C TRP A 188 -4.58 5.33 -15.19
N ASN A 189 -3.66 4.56 -14.62
CA ASN A 189 -3.90 3.20 -14.17
C ASN A 189 -3.39 2.96 -12.75
N TYR A 190 -4.00 1.95 -12.12
CA TYR A 190 -3.49 1.26 -10.95
C TYR A 190 -3.12 -0.17 -11.33
N VAL A 191 -1.95 -0.63 -10.89
CA VAL A 191 -1.49 -2.00 -11.18
C VAL A 191 -1.06 -2.67 -9.88
N PRO A 192 -1.98 -3.44 -9.25
CA PRO A 192 -1.64 -4.19 -8.05
C PRO A 192 -0.76 -5.40 -8.39
N TYR A 193 0.19 -5.69 -7.51
CA TYR A 193 1.08 -6.84 -7.64
C TYR A 193 1.29 -7.49 -6.28
N ASN A 194 0.63 -8.63 -6.06
CA ASN A 194 0.68 -9.37 -4.81
C ASN A 194 1.91 -10.29 -4.79
N ILE A 195 2.70 -10.20 -3.73
CA ILE A 195 3.95 -10.95 -3.54
C ILE A 195 3.77 -11.90 -2.37
N ASN A 196 4.07 -13.18 -2.59
CA ASN A 196 4.16 -14.15 -1.52
C ASN A 196 5.57 -14.12 -0.90
N TYR A 197 5.64 -14.06 0.43
CA TYR A 197 6.91 -13.94 1.15
C TYR A 197 7.14 -15.14 2.07
N ASP A 198 7.56 -16.27 1.48
CA ASP A 198 7.71 -17.56 2.19
C ASP A 198 8.76 -17.53 3.33
N LYS A 199 9.75 -16.63 3.26
CA LYS A 199 10.77 -16.50 4.31
C LYS A 199 10.19 -16.17 5.68
N ARG A 200 9.10 -15.38 5.75
CA ARG A 200 8.45 -15.02 7.01
C ARG A 200 7.81 -16.21 7.72
N ASN A 201 7.25 -17.15 6.99
CA ASN A 201 6.75 -18.39 7.57
C ASN A 201 7.87 -19.17 8.27
N ALA A 202 9.04 -19.25 7.65
CA ALA A 202 10.19 -19.90 8.23
C ALA A 202 10.74 -19.16 9.47
N GLU A 203 10.78 -17.82 9.41
CA GLU A 203 11.19 -16.99 10.55
C GLU A 203 10.20 -17.10 11.72
N LEU A 204 8.91 -17.02 11.43
CA LEU A 204 7.86 -17.20 12.43
C LEU A 204 7.97 -18.55 13.10
N LYS A 205 8.10 -19.64 12.34
CA LYS A 205 8.30 -20.99 12.89
C LYS A 205 9.53 -21.05 13.80
N LYS A 206 10.65 -20.48 13.37
CA LYS A 206 11.88 -20.40 14.19
C LYS A 206 11.66 -19.65 15.50
N LEU A 207 10.87 -18.57 15.50
CA LEU A 207 10.53 -17.83 16.73
C LEU A 207 9.65 -18.66 17.67
N PHE A 208 8.74 -19.48 17.14
CA PHE A 208 7.94 -20.42 17.95
C PHE A 208 8.81 -21.54 18.55
N ASP A 209 9.79 -22.04 17.82
CA ASP A 209 10.75 -23.06 18.28
C ASP A 209 11.75 -22.50 19.31
N THR A 210 11.85 -21.17 19.42
CA THR A 210 12.71 -20.48 20.40
C THR A 210 11.96 -20.27 21.71
N PRO A 211 12.50 -20.68 22.89
CA PRO A 211 11.80 -20.46 24.16
C PRO A 211 11.53 -18.98 24.44
N GLN A 212 10.27 -18.68 24.79
CA GLN A 212 9.83 -17.38 25.29
C GLN A 212 9.55 -17.51 26.78
N ASP A 213 10.32 -16.82 27.62
CA ASP A 213 10.27 -16.98 29.09
C ASP A 213 10.43 -18.45 29.55
N GLY A 214 11.35 -19.18 28.93
CA GLY A 214 11.58 -20.59 29.25
C GLY A 214 10.53 -21.57 28.73
N LYS A 215 9.55 -21.09 27.95
CA LYS A 215 8.46 -21.90 27.37
C LYS A 215 8.56 -21.91 25.85
N THR A 216 8.67 -23.07 25.25
CA THR A 216 8.55 -23.27 23.81
C THR A 216 7.08 -23.45 23.44
N LEU A 217 6.64 -22.79 22.39
CA LEU A 217 5.28 -22.85 21.89
C LEU A 217 5.16 -23.85 20.74
N ASP A 218 4.00 -24.52 20.67
CA ASP A 218 3.65 -25.43 19.58
C ASP A 218 3.01 -24.66 18.44
N PHE A 219 3.74 -24.49 17.33
CA PHE A 219 3.28 -23.74 16.16
C PHE A 219 2.04 -24.38 15.50
N SER A 220 1.94 -25.71 15.51
CA SER A 220 0.77 -26.40 14.95
C SER A 220 -0.50 -26.12 15.78
N LYS A 221 -0.38 -26.21 17.12
CA LYS A 221 -1.48 -25.87 18.02
C LYS A 221 -1.85 -24.40 17.96
N PHE A 222 -0.87 -23.53 17.76
CA PHE A 222 -1.12 -22.10 17.59
C PHE A 222 -2.03 -21.84 16.37
N LYS A 223 -1.76 -22.46 15.22
CA LYS A 223 -2.56 -22.29 14.00
C LYS A 223 -3.98 -22.88 14.15
N THR A 224 -4.13 -23.99 14.85
CA THR A 224 -5.37 -24.77 14.85
C THR A 224 -6.25 -24.58 16.06
N SER A 225 -5.76 -23.92 17.14
CA SER A 225 -6.48 -23.77 18.40
C SER A 225 -6.47 -22.34 18.92
N ILE A 226 -7.60 -21.65 18.78
CA ILE A 226 -7.82 -20.30 19.31
C ILE A 226 -7.58 -20.28 20.83
N ASN A 227 -8.07 -21.29 21.56
CA ASN A 227 -7.83 -21.38 23.01
C ASN A 227 -6.33 -21.49 23.34
N TYR A 228 -5.56 -22.21 22.54
CA TYR A 228 -4.12 -22.27 22.72
C TYR A 228 -3.47 -20.89 22.50
N ALA A 229 -3.87 -20.16 21.47
CA ALA A 229 -3.40 -18.81 21.20
C ALA A 229 -3.74 -17.84 22.33
N ILE A 230 -4.99 -17.84 22.82
CA ILE A 230 -5.41 -17.00 23.95
C ILE A 230 -4.65 -17.34 25.24
N ASN A 231 -4.50 -18.62 25.58
CA ASN A 231 -3.80 -19.06 26.78
C ASN A 231 -2.29 -18.74 26.78
N ASN A 232 -1.71 -18.55 25.60
CA ASN A 232 -0.28 -18.23 25.45
C ASN A 232 -0.04 -16.80 24.95
N ARG A 233 -1.04 -15.92 25.07
CA ARG A 233 -1.04 -14.57 24.48
C ARG A 233 0.19 -13.72 24.80
N GLN A 234 0.74 -13.84 26.01
CA GLN A 234 1.92 -13.06 26.42
C GLN A 234 3.17 -13.47 25.63
N GLN A 235 3.38 -14.77 25.47
CA GLN A 235 4.50 -15.31 24.70
C GLN A 235 4.33 -15.04 23.22
N ILE A 236 3.09 -15.18 22.70
CA ILE A 236 2.76 -14.88 21.30
C ILE A 236 2.97 -13.39 21.00
N LYS A 237 2.58 -12.51 21.93
CA LYS A 237 2.86 -11.08 21.78
C LYS A 237 4.36 -10.80 21.71
N LYS A 238 5.19 -11.47 22.52
CA LYS A 238 6.66 -11.34 22.44
C LYS A 238 7.24 -11.86 21.13
N ILE A 239 6.63 -12.90 20.55
CA ILE A 239 7.00 -13.39 19.22
C ILE A 239 6.64 -12.31 18.18
N TYR A 240 5.42 -11.77 18.25
CA TYR A 240 4.98 -10.70 17.35
C TYR A 240 5.89 -9.47 17.42
N ASP A 241 6.22 -9.02 18.64
CA ASP A 241 7.10 -7.86 18.85
C ASP A 241 8.53 -8.08 18.34
N LYS A 242 8.96 -9.35 18.19
CA LYS A 242 10.27 -9.72 17.62
C LYS A 242 10.24 -9.94 16.10
N LEU A 243 9.04 -10.20 15.56
CA LEU A 243 8.86 -10.43 14.14
C LEU A 243 8.85 -9.08 13.44
N GLU A 244 9.99 -8.67 12.95
CA GLU A 244 10.12 -7.42 12.23
C GLU A 244 9.33 -7.46 10.93
N GLY A 245 8.43 -6.47 10.74
CA GLY A 245 7.54 -6.40 9.60
C GLY A 245 6.27 -7.23 9.71
N GLY A 246 5.87 -7.61 10.95
CA GLY A 246 4.59 -8.27 11.22
C GLY A 246 4.49 -9.74 10.78
N ILE A 247 3.29 -10.27 10.78
CA ILE A 247 2.98 -11.69 10.53
C ILE A 247 2.64 -12.00 9.08
N ASN A 248 2.52 -10.98 8.25
CA ASN A 248 1.97 -11.18 6.92
C ASN A 248 3.01 -11.73 5.93
N VAL A 249 2.62 -12.77 5.23
CA VAL A 249 3.43 -13.42 4.18
C VAL A 249 3.20 -12.82 2.79
N ASN A 250 2.16 -12.00 2.64
CA ASN A 250 1.81 -11.37 1.37
C ASN A 250 1.83 -9.85 1.53
N SER A 251 2.58 -9.17 0.67
CA SER A 251 2.50 -7.72 0.54
C SER A 251 2.17 -7.37 -0.90
N MET A 252 1.15 -6.56 -1.09
CA MET A 252 0.70 -6.12 -2.40
C MET A 252 1.28 -4.75 -2.72
N LEU A 253 2.16 -4.70 -3.70
CA LEU A 253 2.63 -3.46 -4.30
C LEU A 253 1.50 -2.84 -5.13
N LEU A 254 1.52 -1.52 -5.26
CA LEU A 254 0.61 -0.81 -6.15
C LEU A 254 1.37 0.24 -6.97
N TYR A 255 1.35 0.10 -8.28
CA TYR A 255 1.71 1.19 -9.18
C TYR A 255 0.50 2.10 -9.38
N SER A 256 0.70 3.41 -9.27
CA SER A 256 -0.24 4.45 -9.66
C SER A 256 0.43 5.40 -10.62
N GLY A 257 -0.05 5.48 -11.86
CA GLY A 257 0.61 6.32 -12.85
C GLY A 257 0.07 6.18 -14.27
N PRO A 258 0.72 6.87 -15.22
CA PRO A 258 0.39 6.78 -16.63
C PRO A 258 0.38 5.34 -17.15
N LYS A 259 -0.47 5.06 -18.12
CA LYS A 259 -0.46 3.76 -18.79
C LYS A 259 0.86 3.52 -19.57
N GLU A 260 1.15 2.26 -19.85
CA GLU A 260 2.25 1.89 -20.73
C GLU A 260 2.11 2.62 -22.08
N ASN A 261 3.20 3.27 -22.53
CA ASN A 261 3.25 4.03 -23.77
C ASN A 261 2.23 5.18 -23.87
N SER A 262 1.88 5.79 -22.74
CA SER A 262 1.10 7.04 -22.75
C SER A 262 1.86 8.12 -23.53
N ASN A 263 1.13 8.81 -24.41
CA ASN A 263 1.62 10.02 -25.10
C ASN A 263 1.37 11.28 -24.26
N GLU A 264 0.58 11.17 -23.18
CA GLU A 264 0.34 12.26 -22.27
C GLU A 264 1.54 12.46 -21.37
N MET A 265 1.95 13.71 -21.24
CA MET A 265 2.97 14.13 -20.30
C MET A 265 2.31 14.70 -19.05
N PHE A 266 2.88 14.39 -17.91
CA PHE A 266 2.37 14.87 -16.63
C PHE A 266 3.45 15.65 -15.89
N SER A 267 3.08 16.80 -15.31
CA SER A 267 3.92 17.53 -14.38
C SER A 267 3.58 17.13 -12.95
N LEU A 268 4.61 17.02 -12.13
CA LEU A 268 4.50 16.75 -10.70
C LEU A 268 4.86 18.03 -9.92
N GLN A 269 3.91 18.53 -9.15
CA GLN A 269 4.14 19.61 -8.19
C GLN A 269 4.09 19.05 -6.78
N VAL A 270 4.99 19.48 -5.93
CA VAL A 270 5.09 19.06 -4.55
C VAL A 270 4.68 20.20 -3.63
N HIS A 271 3.73 19.95 -2.74
CA HIS A 271 3.33 20.86 -1.69
C HIS A 271 3.75 20.28 -0.33
N THR A 272 4.65 20.97 0.32
CA THR A 272 5.02 20.72 1.71
C THR A 272 4.80 22.01 2.47
N ASP A 273 4.20 21.95 3.65
CA ASP A 273 4.16 23.09 4.56
C ASP A 273 5.57 23.28 5.14
N TRP A 274 6.32 24.21 4.55
CA TRP A 274 7.78 24.37 4.64
C TRP A 274 8.36 24.65 6.04
N TYR A 275 7.56 24.91 7.05
CA TYR A 275 8.02 25.39 8.36
C TYR A 275 8.42 24.31 9.38
N GLY A 276 8.63 23.08 8.99
CA GLY A 276 9.02 22.01 9.91
C GLY A 276 9.58 20.74 9.30
N HIS A 277 9.58 20.62 7.98
CA HIS A 277 9.95 19.39 7.32
C HIS A 277 11.45 19.21 7.21
N ARG A 278 11.92 18.08 7.72
CA ARG A 278 13.21 17.51 7.34
C ARG A 278 13.10 16.89 5.94
N CYS A 279 12.89 17.73 4.91
CA CYS A 279 13.22 17.30 3.57
C CYS A 279 14.75 17.30 3.48
N TYR A 280 15.36 16.17 3.62
CA TYR A 280 16.78 16.01 3.38
C TYR A 280 17.01 15.99 1.86
N ALA A 281 16.87 17.15 1.22
CA ALA A 281 17.31 17.32 -0.15
C ALA A 281 18.70 17.97 -0.16
N PRO A 282 19.63 17.52 -1.00
CA PRO A 282 20.83 18.33 -1.28
C PRO A 282 20.39 19.68 -1.83
N PHE A 283 21.06 20.74 -1.45
CA PHE A 283 20.81 22.17 -1.59
C PHE A 283 20.49 22.71 -2.99
N SER A 284 19.56 22.11 -3.70
CA SER A 284 19.04 22.65 -4.96
C SER A 284 17.60 22.20 -5.11
N LEU A 285 16.70 22.90 -4.42
CA LEU A 285 15.25 22.77 -4.56
C LEU A 285 14.68 23.44 -5.82
N SER A 286 15.47 23.55 -6.86
CA SER A 286 14.88 23.49 -8.18
C SER A 286 14.61 22.01 -8.41
N PRO A 287 13.34 21.59 -8.54
CA PRO A 287 13.07 20.24 -9.03
C PRO A 287 13.94 20.07 -10.29
N PRO A 288 14.61 18.91 -10.45
CA PRO A 288 15.38 18.67 -11.67
C PRO A 288 14.50 19.10 -12.83
N ARG A 289 15.01 19.88 -13.78
CA ARG A 289 14.24 20.46 -14.90
C ARG A 289 13.55 19.39 -15.79
N ASP A 290 13.77 18.12 -15.49
CA ASP A 290 13.25 16.95 -16.18
C ASP A 290 12.27 16.11 -15.32
N LEU A 291 11.52 16.73 -14.38
CA LEU A 291 10.39 16.07 -13.69
C LEU A 291 9.17 15.86 -14.62
N ASP A 292 9.25 16.31 -15.85
CA ASP A 292 8.27 15.99 -16.87
C ASP A 292 8.30 14.47 -17.10
N ASN A 293 7.15 13.82 -16.90
CA ASN A 293 6.88 12.39 -17.02
C ASN A 293 7.20 11.47 -15.84
N ILE A 294 7.72 11.92 -14.71
CA ILE A 294 7.94 11.08 -13.53
C ILE A 294 6.84 11.25 -12.45
N ALA A 295 5.60 11.27 -12.91
CA ALA A 295 4.42 11.50 -12.04
C ALA A 295 3.93 10.23 -11.31
N ALA A 296 4.38 9.04 -11.72
CA ALA A 296 3.94 7.80 -11.13
C ALA A 296 4.53 7.56 -9.73
N CYS A 297 3.76 6.84 -8.91
CA CYS A 297 4.15 6.37 -7.60
C CYS A 297 4.10 4.84 -7.53
N ILE A 298 5.02 4.24 -6.80
CA ILE A 298 4.92 2.87 -6.32
C ILE A 298 4.70 2.90 -4.81
N PHE A 299 3.56 2.37 -4.37
CA PHE A 299 3.29 2.05 -2.98
C PHE A 299 3.79 0.64 -2.70
N THR A 300 4.57 0.47 -1.66
CA THR A 300 5.35 -0.76 -1.44
C THR A 300 4.87 -1.58 -0.25
N GLY A 301 4.04 -0.99 0.62
CA GLY A 301 3.72 -1.63 1.90
C GLY A 301 4.99 -1.96 2.67
N ASP A 302 5.08 -3.17 3.17
CA ASP A 302 6.22 -3.69 3.95
C ASP A 302 7.14 -4.64 3.14
N THR A 303 7.14 -4.46 1.81
CA THR A 303 7.93 -5.30 0.90
C THR A 303 9.43 -5.24 1.23
N ASP A 304 10.12 -6.37 1.10
CA ASP A 304 11.57 -6.48 1.27
C ASP A 304 12.29 -6.36 -0.09
N PHE A 305 13.01 -5.27 -0.29
CA PHE A 305 13.77 -4.99 -1.51
C PHE A 305 15.03 -5.87 -1.66
N HIS A 306 15.46 -6.59 -0.64
CA HIS A 306 16.53 -7.59 -0.78
C HIS A 306 16.07 -8.84 -1.56
N VAL A 307 14.73 -9.03 -1.65
CA VAL A 307 14.14 -10.22 -2.28
C VAL A 307 13.34 -9.83 -3.52
N VAL A 308 12.73 -8.64 -3.50
CA VAL A 308 11.79 -8.20 -4.52
C VAL A 308 12.39 -7.12 -5.38
N ASP A 309 12.60 -7.42 -6.65
CA ASP A 309 13.03 -6.43 -7.64
C ASP A 309 11.81 -5.68 -8.21
N ILE A 310 11.43 -4.59 -7.54
CA ILE A 310 10.29 -3.76 -7.96
C ILE A 310 10.50 -3.11 -9.34
N LYS A 311 11.77 -2.87 -9.75
CA LYS A 311 12.10 -2.34 -11.07
C LYS A 311 11.76 -3.34 -12.16
N LYS A 312 12.06 -4.63 -11.93
CA LYS A 312 11.73 -5.71 -12.86
C LYS A 312 10.20 -5.90 -12.93
N ILE A 313 9.51 -5.89 -11.78
CA ILE A 313 8.04 -6.02 -11.71
C ILE A 313 7.35 -4.94 -12.54
N PHE A 314 7.73 -3.68 -12.34
CA PHE A 314 7.11 -2.54 -13.01
C PHE A 314 7.94 -2.02 -14.19
N GLN A 315 8.74 -2.86 -14.86
CA GLN A 315 9.67 -2.47 -15.92
C GLN A 315 9.00 -1.63 -17.02
N LYS A 316 7.80 -1.99 -17.42
CA LYS A 316 7.02 -1.29 -18.46
C LYS A 316 6.65 0.15 -18.08
N TYR A 317 6.50 0.39 -16.77
CA TYR A 317 6.07 1.66 -16.20
C TYR A 317 7.22 2.45 -15.58
N TRP A 318 8.43 1.85 -15.49
CA TRP A 318 9.55 2.39 -14.71
C TRP A 318 9.98 3.80 -15.11
N LYS A 319 9.86 4.13 -16.38
CA LYS A 319 10.19 5.46 -16.92
C LYS A 319 9.30 6.59 -16.38
N TYR A 320 8.12 6.27 -15.84
CA TYR A 320 7.17 7.23 -15.26
C TYR A 320 7.29 7.35 -13.74
N VAL A 321 8.04 6.46 -13.08
CA VAL A 321 8.12 6.41 -11.62
C VAL A 321 9.02 7.52 -11.11
N GLY A 322 8.46 8.46 -10.35
CA GLY A 322 9.19 9.53 -9.67
C GLY A 322 9.15 9.39 -8.15
N THR A 323 8.12 8.72 -7.63
CA THR A 323 7.91 8.52 -6.21
C THR A 323 7.87 7.04 -5.87
N ILE A 324 8.56 6.66 -4.80
CA ILE A 324 8.53 5.30 -4.26
C ILE A 324 8.34 5.42 -2.76
N GLN A 325 7.21 4.94 -2.24
CA GLN A 325 7.02 4.85 -0.79
C GLN A 325 8.14 3.99 -0.21
N LEU A 326 8.81 4.49 0.82
CA LEU A 326 9.88 3.74 1.46
C LEU A 326 9.29 2.55 2.22
N PRO A 327 9.71 1.30 1.90
CA PRO A 327 9.08 0.12 2.46
C PRO A 327 9.32 0.02 3.96
N HIS A 328 8.36 -0.57 4.66
CA HIS A 328 8.49 -0.96 6.06
C HIS A 328 9.05 0.17 6.94
N HIS A 329 8.45 1.35 6.83
CA HIS A 329 8.84 2.56 7.59
C HIS A 329 10.32 2.95 7.49
N GLY A 330 11.02 2.51 6.45
CA GLY A 330 12.45 2.74 6.27
C GLY A 330 13.34 1.81 7.07
N SER A 331 12.91 0.58 7.33
CA SER A 331 13.73 -0.48 7.92
C SER A 331 14.95 -0.81 7.05
N GLU A 332 16.14 -0.85 7.65
CA GLU A 332 17.36 -1.30 6.95
C GLU A 332 17.28 -2.75 6.50
N LYS A 333 16.53 -3.58 7.22
CA LYS A 333 16.35 -4.98 6.87
C LYS A 333 15.47 -5.23 5.65
N SER A 334 14.64 -4.24 5.30
CA SER A 334 13.72 -4.31 4.15
C SER A 334 14.14 -3.44 2.98
N PHE A 335 15.17 -2.60 3.12
CA PHE A 335 15.64 -1.71 2.07
C PHE A 335 17.05 -2.08 1.61
N ASP A 336 17.15 -2.61 0.39
CA ASP A 336 18.45 -2.85 -0.24
C ASP A 336 19.12 -1.52 -0.62
N LEU A 337 20.22 -1.19 0.06
CA LEU A 337 20.97 0.05 -0.19
C LEU A 337 21.52 0.11 -1.62
N SER A 338 21.71 -1.02 -2.28
CA SER A 338 22.16 -1.07 -3.68
C SER A 338 21.09 -0.59 -4.66
N PHE A 339 19.81 -0.71 -4.30
CA PHE A 339 18.67 -0.26 -5.10
C PHE A 339 18.78 1.21 -5.48
N ILE A 340 19.30 2.06 -4.58
CA ILE A 340 19.37 3.50 -4.83
C ILE A 340 20.44 3.88 -5.85
N ASN A 341 21.44 3.03 -6.12
CA ASN A 341 22.50 3.31 -7.09
C ASN A 341 21.94 3.56 -8.51
N ASP A 342 20.93 2.79 -8.89
CA ASP A 342 20.25 2.87 -10.19
C ASP A 342 18.99 3.74 -10.18
N ASN A 343 18.64 4.33 -9.03
CA ASN A 343 17.37 5.00 -8.81
C ASN A 343 17.52 6.42 -8.26
N ARG A 344 18.47 7.17 -8.81
CA ARG A 344 18.76 8.55 -8.43
C ARG A 344 17.63 9.51 -8.82
N GLY A 345 17.54 10.62 -8.07
CA GLY A 345 16.60 11.71 -8.37
C GLY A 345 15.14 11.38 -8.09
N ARG A 346 14.85 10.31 -7.31
CA ARG A 346 13.49 9.93 -6.93
C ARG A 346 13.12 10.48 -5.56
N ILE A 347 11.82 10.52 -5.30
CA ILE A 347 11.25 10.96 -4.03
C ILE A 347 10.83 9.72 -3.24
N PHE A 348 11.28 9.64 -1.98
CA PHE A 348 10.98 8.55 -1.06
C PHE A 348 10.21 9.06 0.16
N PRO A 349 8.87 9.13 0.11
CA PRO A 349 8.08 9.37 1.32
C PRO A 349 8.21 8.19 2.27
N VAL A 350 8.34 8.48 3.58
CA VAL A 350 8.41 7.48 4.64
C VAL A 350 7.45 7.83 5.78
N SER A 351 6.51 6.94 6.07
CA SER A 351 5.62 7.07 7.23
C SER A 351 6.23 6.35 8.43
N TYR A 352 6.35 7.04 9.56
CA TYR A 352 6.89 6.46 10.78
C TYR A 352 6.41 7.21 12.04
N GLY A 353 6.46 6.57 13.20
CA GLY A 353 6.18 7.20 14.48
C GLY A 353 7.41 7.84 15.09
N LYS A 354 7.35 9.10 15.52
CA LYS A 354 8.48 9.84 16.14
C LYS A 354 9.08 9.13 17.36
N THR A 355 8.26 8.37 18.07
CA THR A 355 8.66 7.64 19.28
C THR A 355 8.67 6.14 19.06
N ASN A 356 8.91 5.68 17.81
CA ASN A 356 9.03 4.26 17.57
C ASN A 356 10.29 3.67 18.23
N SER A 357 10.18 2.42 18.68
CA SER A 357 11.30 1.70 19.33
C SER A 357 12.13 0.89 18.34
N TYR A 358 11.76 0.90 17.06
CA TYR A 358 12.41 0.10 16.01
C TYR A 358 13.61 0.80 15.39
N GLY A 359 13.76 2.12 15.64
CA GLY A 359 14.82 2.94 15.02
C GLY A 359 14.55 3.30 13.57
N HIS A 360 13.28 3.30 13.17
CA HIS A 360 12.86 3.66 11.81
C HIS A 360 12.59 5.17 11.68
N PRO A 361 12.87 5.76 10.50
CA PRO A 361 13.69 5.19 9.42
C PRO A 361 15.16 5.05 9.85
N ALA A 362 15.84 3.98 9.38
CA ALA A 362 17.22 3.73 9.72
C ALA A 362 18.15 4.79 9.12
N SER A 363 19.15 5.25 9.90
CA SER A 363 20.09 6.29 9.45
C SER A 363 20.90 5.88 8.22
N SER A 364 21.21 4.59 8.06
CA SER A 364 21.86 4.03 6.87
C SER A 364 21.03 4.21 5.62
N VAL A 365 19.71 3.96 5.70
CA VAL A 365 18.76 4.14 4.61
C VAL A 365 18.64 5.63 4.22
N ILE A 366 18.46 6.52 5.22
CA ILE A 366 18.42 7.96 5.00
C ILE A 366 19.70 8.43 4.28
N THR A 367 20.85 8.04 4.81
CA THR A 367 22.15 8.42 4.26
C THR A 367 22.33 7.92 2.83
N ALA A 368 21.97 6.69 2.54
CA ALA A 368 22.06 6.11 1.20
C ALA A 368 21.20 6.87 0.19
N ILE A 369 19.95 7.20 0.53
CA ILE A 369 19.04 7.94 -0.34
C ILE A 369 19.59 9.34 -0.66
N ILE A 370 19.98 10.10 0.37
CA ILE A 370 20.45 11.48 0.22
C ILE A 370 21.78 11.54 -0.53
N SER A 371 22.73 10.65 -0.18
CA SER A 371 24.07 10.64 -0.79
C SER A 371 24.05 10.34 -2.29
N ARG A 372 22.97 9.78 -2.79
CA ARG A 372 22.76 9.47 -4.23
C ARG A 372 21.91 10.52 -4.95
N GLY A 373 21.60 11.65 -4.31
CA GLY A 373 20.84 12.74 -4.91
C GLY A 373 19.33 12.48 -5.03
N SER A 374 18.80 11.53 -4.25
CA SER A 374 17.37 11.33 -4.10
C SER A 374 16.84 12.08 -2.86
N CYS A 375 15.53 12.33 -2.81
CA CYS A 375 14.88 13.04 -1.73
C CYS A 375 14.15 12.05 -0.81
N ILE A 376 14.28 12.19 0.50
CA ILE A 376 13.43 11.55 1.48
C ILE A 376 12.47 12.56 2.10
N VAL A 377 11.21 12.17 2.27
CA VAL A 377 10.17 13.02 2.87
C VAL A 377 9.60 12.32 4.09
N ASP A 378 9.83 12.93 5.24
CA ASP A 378 9.32 12.42 6.52
C ASP A 378 7.82 12.69 6.66
N VAL A 379 7.06 11.65 6.96
CA VAL A 379 5.64 11.71 7.31
C VAL A 379 5.45 11.02 8.65
N ASN A 380 5.05 11.76 9.67
CA ASN A 380 4.87 11.23 11.02
C ASN A 380 3.49 11.64 11.60
N GLU A 381 3.30 11.67 12.91
CA GLU A 381 2.03 12.04 13.54
C GLU A 381 1.78 13.55 13.66
N ASP A 382 2.70 14.40 13.19
CA ASP A 382 2.49 15.85 13.17
C ASP A 382 1.79 16.26 11.88
N GLU A 383 0.75 17.08 11.99
CA GLU A 383 -0.09 17.50 10.84
C GLU A 383 0.72 18.20 9.76
N GLU A 384 1.75 18.97 10.16
CA GLU A 384 2.65 19.68 9.26
C GLU A 384 3.48 18.73 8.38
N THR A 385 3.55 17.43 8.72
CA THR A 385 4.26 16.42 7.92
C THR A 385 3.40 15.79 6.84
N ARG A 386 2.17 16.27 6.65
CA ARG A 386 1.34 15.89 5.52
C ARG A 386 2.06 16.21 4.21
N TYR A 387 2.30 15.18 3.41
CA TYR A 387 2.97 15.33 2.12
C TYR A 387 1.98 15.20 0.98
N THR A 388 1.89 16.23 0.14
CA THR A 388 0.94 16.30 -0.96
C THR A 388 1.66 16.48 -2.29
N GLN A 389 1.27 15.71 -3.27
CA GLN A 389 1.69 15.82 -4.66
C GLN A 389 0.48 16.19 -5.52
N ILE A 390 0.62 17.17 -6.40
CA ILE A 390 -0.38 17.54 -7.40
C ILE A 390 0.19 17.20 -8.77
N ILE A 391 -0.55 16.37 -9.51
CA ILE A 391 -0.17 15.86 -10.81
C ILE A 391 -1.18 16.37 -11.83
N THR A 392 -0.69 17.03 -12.87
CA THR A 392 -1.53 17.58 -13.95
C THR A 392 -0.95 17.22 -15.31
N PRO A 393 -1.78 16.97 -16.33
CA PRO A 393 -1.30 16.87 -17.70
C PRO A 393 -0.59 18.15 -18.13
N THR A 394 0.53 18.01 -18.81
CA THR A 394 1.24 19.16 -19.40
C THR A 394 0.77 19.38 -20.83
N GLU A 395 0.59 20.64 -21.22
CA GLU A 395 0.39 20.98 -22.63
C GLU A 395 1.62 20.57 -23.43
N ASN A 396 1.40 19.80 -24.48
CA ASN A 396 2.47 19.37 -25.38
C ASN A 396 3.03 20.61 -26.11
N LYS A 397 4.08 21.23 -25.57
CA LYS A 397 4.71 22.42 -26.16
C LYS A 397 5.27 22.18 -27.56
N ALA A 398 5.44 20.90 -27.96
CA ALA A 398 5.94 20.56 -29.30
C ALA A 398 4.96 20.88 -30.44
N ALA A 399 3.67 21.07 -30.16
CA ALA A 399 2.67 21.43 -31.19
C ALA A 399 2.66 22.91 -31.57
N LYS A 400 3.46 23.78 -30.93
CA LYS A 400 3.50 25.22 -31.23
C LYS A 400 4.65 25.65 -32.15
N TYR A 401 5.47 24.71 -32.63
CA TYR A 401 6.62 25.01 -33.50
C TYR A 401 6.56 24.31 -34.88
N PHE A 402 5.36 23.95 -35.36
CA PHE A 402 5.18 23.55 -36.77
C PHE A 402 4.06 24.37 -37.41
#